data_68eae11831834b46ca1866f510cb8c73
#
_entry.id   68eae11831834b46ca1866f510cb8c73
#
_cell.length_a   1.000
_cell.length_b   1.000
_cell.length_c   1.000
_cell.angle_alpha   90.00
_cell.angle_beta   90.00
_cell.angle_gamma   90.00
#
_symmetry.space_group_name_H-M   'P 1'
#
loop_
_entity.id
_entity.type
_entity.pdbx_description
1 polymer ?
#
loop_
_entity_poly.entity_id
_entity_poly.type
_entity_poly.pdbx_seq_one_letter_code
_entity_poly.pdbx_strand_id
1 'polypeptide(L)'
;AAAQAAAQKQAQERAAAEAARQKQAQAGGGSSSAVGAQIVAYARQFAGVRYVWGGTNPSSGWDCVGFTHYVYAHFGRETPRRTGGYLGQFWKGYKVVPASQRQPGDLMWWPGHTGIYTGNNMHIAAWNPSMGTQERKVWGSPVYLRIIG
;
A
#
# COMPACT_ATOMS: atom_id res chain seq x y z
N ALA A 1 -3.22 -21.26 -9.41
CA ALA A 1 -3.16 -21.71 -8.03
C ALA A 1 -1.72 -21.86 -7.54
N ALA A 2 -0.89 -22.72 -8.13
CA ALA A 2 0.49 -22.90 -7.70
C ALA A 2 1.35 -21.65 -7.94
N ALA A 3 1.14 -20.93 -9.05
CA ALA A 3 1.89 -19.71 -9.36
C ALA A 3 1.53 -18.57 -8.38
N GLN A 4 0.27 -18.48 -7.96
CA GLN A 4 -0.13 -17.48 -6.98
C GLN A 4 0.46 -17.77 -5.60
N ALA A 5 0.49 -19.03 -5.18
CA ALA A 5 1.07 -19.43 -3.91
C ALA A 5 2.58 -19.15 -3.87
N ALA A 6 3.28 -19.41 -4.97
CA ALA A 6 4.71 -19.12 -5.10
C ALA A 6 4.97 -17.61 -5.05
N ALA A 7 4.13 -16.81 -5.73
CA ALA A 7 4.24 -15.36 -5.73
C ALA A 7 3.99 -14.78 -4.34
N GLN A 8 3.00 -15.29 -3.61
CA GLN A 8 2.73 -14.89 -2.24
C GLN A 8 3.90 -15.23 -1.30
N LYS A 9 4.45 -16.41 -1.44
CA LYS A 9 5.59 -16.84 -0.63
C LYS A 9 6.81 -15.95 -0.86
N GLN A 10 7.12 -15.65 -2.12
CA GLN A 10 8.22 -14.74 -2.45
C GLN A 10 7.98 -13.33 -1.91
N ALA A 11 6.74 -12.84 -2.00
CA ALA A 11 6.39 -11.53 -1.47
C ALA A 11 6.54 -11.50 0.06
N GLN A 12 6.13 -12.57 0.75
CA GLN A 12 6.29 -12.68 2.19
C GLN A 12 7.76 -12.73 2.60
N GLU A 13 8.57 -13.46 1.88
CA GLU A 13 10.02 -13.55 2.15
C GLU A 13 10.71 -12.20 1.95
N ARG A 14 10.35 -11.47 0.87
CA ARG A 14 10.89 -10.13 0.62
C ARG A 14 10.43 -9.14 1.68
N ALA A 15 9.18 -9.22 2.10
CA ALA A 15 8.64 -8.36 3.14
C ALA A 15 9.32 -8.61 4.48
N ALA A 16 9.57 -9.88 4.83
CA ALA A 16 10.27 -10.24 6.06
C ALA A 16 11.71 -9.74 6.05
N ALA A 17 12.43 -9.89 4.93
CA ALA A 17 13.80 -9.41 4.80
C ALA A 17 13.88 -7.90 4.91
N GLU A 18 12.94 -7.20 4.29
CA GLU A 18 12.87 -5.74 4.33
C GLU A 18 12.51 -5.24 5.73
N ALA A 19 11.56 -5.89 6.40
CA ALA A 19 11.20 -5.56 7.77
C ALA A 19 12.39 -5.74 8.72
N ALA A 20 13.19 -6.80 8.53
CA ALA A 20 14.39 -7.02 9.33
C ALA A 20 15.43 -5.92 9.11
N ARG A 21 15.68 -5.53 7.86
CA ARG A 21 16.60 -4.43 7.55
C ARG A 21 16.15 -3.14 8.18
N GLN A 22 14.83 -2.93 8.22
CA GLN A 22 14.26 -1.70 8.74
C GLN A 22 14.27 -1.65 10.26
N LYS A 23 14.13 -2.79 10.94
CA LYS A 23 14.33 -2.84 12.37
C LYS A 23 15.74 -2.42 12.75
N GLN A 24 16.74 -2.78 11.97
CA GLN A 24 18.11 -2.35 12.19
C GLN A 24 18.30 -0.85 11.97
N ALA A 25 17.69 -0.30 10.93
CA ALA A 25 17.73 1.13 10.64
C ALA A 25 16.97 1.94 11.70
N GLN A 26 15.97 1.36 12.32
CA GLN A 26 15.12 2.01 13.32
C GLN A 26 15.66 1.98 14.73
N ALA A 27 16.73 1.29 14.99
CA ALA A 27 17.36 1.29 16.31
C ALA A 27 17.76 2.71 16.76
N GLY A 28 17.56 3.72 15.89
CA GLY A 28 17.83 5.12 16.16
C GLY A 28 16.63 6.06 16.26
N GLY A 29 15.38 5.56 16.31
CA GLY A 29 14.23 6.44 16.53
C GLY A 29 13.05 6.22 15.58
N GLY A 30 11.84 6.35 16.10
CA GLY A 30 10.62 6.23 15.31
C GLY A 30 10.38 7.45 14.45
N SER A 31 10.51 7.33 13.15
CA SER A 31 10.16 8.36 12.18
C SER A 31 9.02 7.90 11.29
N SER A 32 8.40 8.84 10.56
CA SER A 32 7.35 8.48 9.60
C SER A 32 7.88 7.53 8.51
N SER A 33 9.17 7.62 8.15
CA SER A 33 9.79 6.71 7.20
C SER A 33 9.89 5.30 7.75
N ALA A 34 10.10 5.15 9.05
CA ALA A 34 10.15 3.84 9.72
C ALA A 34 8.79 3.15 9.65
N VAL A 35 7.70 3.87 9.95
CA VAL A 35 6.35 3.35 9.86
C VAL A 35 5.99 3.04 8.40
N GLY A 36 6.36 3.93 7.49
CA GLY A 36 6.13 3.73 6.06
C GLY A 36 6.72 2.44 5.54
N ALA A 37 7.91 2.14 5.98
CA ALA A 37 8.59 0.92 5.60
C ALA A 37 7.90 -0.34 6.14
N GLN A 38 7.38 -0.27 7.37
CA GLN A 38 6.59 -1.35 7.95
C GLN A 38 5.29 -1.55 7.18
N ILE A 39 4.67 -0.47 6.74
CA ILE A 39 3.46 -0.53 5.90
C ILE A 39 3.76 -1.27 4.60
N VAL A 40 4.86 -0.93 3.94
CA VAL A 40 5.26 -1.59 2.69
C VAL A 40 5.50 -3.09 2.93
N ALA A 41 6.25 -3.45 3.96
CA ALA A 41 6.53 -4.83 4.28
C ALA A 41 5.25 -5.63 4.52
N TYR A 42 4.31 -5.05 5.24
CA TYR A 42 3.02 -5.68 5.50
C TYR A 42 2.21 -5.82 4.21
N ALA A 43 2.13 -4.76 3.42
CA ALA A 43 1.38 -4.76 2.16
C ALA A 43 1.88 -5.83 1.19
N ARG A 44 3.19 -6.02 1.11
CA ARG A 44 3.79 -7.00 0.20
C ARG A 44 3.41 -8.45 0.52
N GLN A 45 2.99 -8.73 1.74
CA GLN A 45 2.51 -10.08 2.10
C GLN A 45 1.25 -10.46 1.32
N PHE A 46 0.53 -9.48 0.80
CA PHE A 46 -0.76 -9.70 0.14
C PHE A 46 -0.66 -9.73 -1.38
N ALA A 47 0.55 -9.72 -1.94
CA ALA A 47 0.73 -9.89 -3.37
C ALA A 47 0.07 -11.21 -3.81
N GLY A 48 -0.73 -11.16 -4.87
CA GLY A 48 -1.46 -12.34 -5.36
C GLY A 48 -2.88 -12.47 -4.83
N VAL A 49 -3.28 -11.70 -3.83
CA VAL A 49 -4.68 -11.69 -3.37
C VAL A 49 -5.58 -11.21 -4.51
N ARG A 50 -6.68 -11.91 -4.74
CA ARG A 50 -7.57 -11.62 -5.85
C ARG A 50 -8.30 -10.30 -5.67
N TYR A 51 -8.65 -9.68 -6.78
CA TYR A 51 -9.45 -8.46 -6.80
C TYR A 51 -10.92 -8.83 -6.81
N VAL A 52 -11.69 -8.20 -5.92
CA VAL A 52 -13.15 -8.31 -5.89
C VAL A 52 -13.71 -6.90 -5.66
N TRP A 53 -14.53 -6.42 -6.57
CA TRP A 53 -15.16 -5.10 -6.42
C TRP A 53 -15.98 -5.05 -5.13
N GLY A 54 -15.74 -4.04 -4.33
CA GLY A 54 -16.37 -3.90 -3.01
C GLY A 54 -15.78 -4.80 -1.94
N GLY A 55 -14.80 -5.63 -2.25
CA GLY A 55 -14.15 -6.51 -1.29
C GLY A 55 -13.30 -5.76 -0.29
N THR A 56 -13.15 -6.34 0.91
CA THR A 56 -12.54 -5.63 2.04
C THR A 56 -11.54 -6.46 2.84
N ASN A 57 -11.28 -7.71 2.45
CA ASN A 57 -10.35 -8.54 3.21
C ASN A 57 -9.59 -9.52 2.30
N PRO A 58 -8.41 -10.02 2.73
CA PRO A 58 -7.59 -10.84 1.86
C PRO A 58 -8.13 -12.25 1.63
N SER A 59 -9.00 -12.76 2.50
CA SER A 59 -9.49 -14.14 2.34
C SER A 59 -10.55 -14.25 1.24
N SER A 60 -11.39 -13.24 1.08
CA SER A 60 -12.44 -13.22 0.05
C SER A 60 -12.08 -12.35 -1.16
N GLY A 61 -11.06 -11.50 -1.03
CA GLY A 61 -10.63 -10.57 -2.07
C GLY A 61 -11.01 -9.14 -1.74
N TRP A 62 -10.37 -8.20 -2.41
CA TRP A 62 -10.60 -6.76 -2.18
C TRP A 62 -10.42 -5.95 -3.47
N ASP A 63 -10.94 -4.73 -3.45
CA ASP A 63 -10.62 -3.73 -4.46
C ASP A 63 -9.46 -2.84 -3.96
N CYS A 64 -9.12 -1.80 -4.73
CA CYS A 64 -7.96 -0.97 -4.40
C CYS A 64 -8.11 -0.26 -3.05
N VAL A 65 -9.28 0.30 -2.76
CA VAL A 65 -9.51 0.96 -1.47
C VAL A 65 -9.68 -0.05 -0.33
N GLY A 66 -10.22 -1.21 -0.60
CA GLY A 66 -10.30 -2.30 0.39
C GLY A 66 -8.92 -2.74 0.82
N PHE A 67 -8.01 -2.88 -0.13
CA PHE A 67 -6.62 -3.23 0.12
C PHE A 67 -5.92 -2.15 0.96
N THR A 68 -5.94 -0.90 0.52
CA THR A 68 -5.25 0.16 1.25
C THR A 68 -5.84 0.36 2.63
N HIS A 69 -7.17 0.31 2.75
CA HIS A 69 -7.82 0.44 4.05
C HIS A 69 -7.39 -0.67 5.01
N TYR A 70 -7.35 -1.92 4.54
CA TYR A 70 -6.96 -3.07 5.35
C TYR A 70 -5.51 -2.93 5.84
N VAL A 71 -4.60 -2.54 4.94
CA VAL A 71 -3.18 -2.39 5.28
C VAL A 71 -2.98 -1.29 6.34
N TYR A 72 -3.52 -0.10 6.11
CA TYR A 72 -3.33 1.00 7.04
C TYR A 72 -4.05 0.77 8.37
N ALA A 73 -5.18 0.08 8.36
CA ALA A 73 -5.90 -0.26 9.60
C ALA A 73 -5.07 -1.15 10.53
N HIS A 74 -4.22 -2.00 9.96
CA HIS A 74 -3.30 -2.83 10.75
C HIS A 74 -2.36 -1.97 11.61
N PHE A 75 -2.05 -0.76 11.15
CA PHE A 75 -1.18 0.18 11.86
C PHE A 75 -1.98 1.23 12.65
N GLY A 76 -3.28 1.00 12.86
CA GLY A 76 -4.13 1.91 13.59
C GLY A 76 -4.48 3.19 12.86
N ARG A 77 -4.37 3.19 11.52
CA ARG A 77 -4.63 4.35 10.69
C ARG A 77 -5.83 4.09 9.79
N GLU A 78 -6.75 5.05 9.76
CA GLU A 78 -7.91 4.96 8.88
C GLU A 78 -7.61 5.61 7.53
N THR A 79 -8.19 5.06 6.47
CA THR A 79 -8.14 5.64 5.13
C THR A 79 -9.56 5.64 4.55
N PRO A 80 -9.86 6.57 3.62
CA PRO A 80 -11.15 6.57 2.96
C PRO A 80 -11.39 5.27 2.19
N ARG A 81 -12.65 4.89 2.09
CA ARG A 81 -13.07 3.68 1.36
C ARG A 81 -13.65 4.00 -0.02
N ARG A 82 -13.32 5.16 -0.56
CA ARG A 82 -13.78 5.64 -1.86
C ARG A 82 -12.61 6.16 -2.66
N THR A 83 -12.68 5.97 -3.98
CA THR A 83 -11.76 6.62 -4.92
C THR A 83 -12.42 7.75 -5.69
N GLY A 84 -13.74 7.87 -5.61
CA GLY A 84 -14.47 8.93 -6.30
C GLY A 84 -14.07 10.30 -5.77
N GLY A 85 -13.71 11.19 -6.68
CA GLY A 85 -13.17 12.47 -6.31
C GLY A 85 -11.79 12.35 -5.71
N TYR A 86 -11.23 13.45 -5.24
CA TYR A 86 -9.94 13.50 -4.59
C TYR A 86 -10.09 13.06 -3.12
N LEU A 87 -9.33 12.07 -2.70
CA LEU A 87 -9.46 11.53 -1.34
C LEU A 87 -9.38 12.60 -0.25
N GLY A 88 -8.52 13.59 -0.46
CA GLY A 88 -8.33 14.66 0.49
C GLY A 88 -9.55 15.51 0.77
N GLN A 89 -10.55 15.51 -0.11
CA GLN A 89 -11.78 16.23 0.11
C GLN A 89 -12.63 15.62 1.23
N PHE A 90 -12.41 14.34 1.51
CA PHE A 90 -13.25 13.59 2.42
C PHE A 90 -12.51 13.12 3.67
N TRP A 91 -11.20 13.39 3.76
CA TRP A 91 -10.41 12.82 4.84
C TRP A 91 -9.32 13.78 5.29
N LYS A 92 -9.20 13.98 6.60
CA LYS A 92 -8.26 14.92 7.20
C LYS A 92 -7.05 14.25 7.85
N GLY A 93 -6.95 12.93 7.82
CA GLY A 93 -5.85 12.19 8.45
C GLY A 93 -4.60 12.06 7.58
N TYR A 94 -4.35 13.02 6.71
CA TYR A 94 -3.26 12.94 5.75
C TYR A 94 -2.60 14.30 5.50
N LYS A 95 -1.42 14.23 4.89
CA LYS A 95 -0.68 15.39 4.38
C LYS A 95 -0.30 15.12 2.93
N VAL A 96 -0.60 16.05 2.03
CA VAL A 96 -0.15 15.94 0.64
C VAL A 96 1.36 16.17 0.59
N VAL A 97 2.05 15.29 -0.13
CA VAL A 97 3.51 15.33 -0.26
C VAL A 97 3.85 15.47 -1.75
N PRO A 98 4.77 16.39 -2.11
CA PRO A 98 5.25 16.46 -3.49
C PRO A 98 5.91 15.13 -3.91
N ALA A 99 5.83 14.80 -5.20
CA ALA A 99 6.45 13.57 -5.70
C ALA A 99 7.95 13.50 -5.39
N SER A 100 8.64 14.64 -5.36
CA SER A 100 10.06 14.71 -5.02
C SER A 100 10.36 14.33 -3.57
N GLN A 101 9.36 14.34 -2.70
CA GLN A 101 9.49 14.00 -1.28
C GLN A 101 8.74 12.71 -0.92
N ARG A 102 8.23 11.99 -1.89
CA ARG A 102 7.52 10.74 -1.65
C ARG A 102 8.41 9.73 -0.94
N GLN A 103 7.80 8.94 -0.06
CA GLN A 103 8.48 7.91 0.72
C GLN A 103 7.70 6.60 0.66
N PRO A 104 8.39 5.45 0.76
CA PRO A 104 7.69 4.18 0.91
C PRO A 104 6.67 4.23 2.05
N GLY A 105 5.47 3.71 1.78
CA GLY A 105 4.37 3.76 2.73
C GLY A 105 3.41 4.91 2.50
N ASP A 106 3.72 5.86 1.61
CA ASP A 106 2.77 6.89 1.23
C ASP A 106 1.61 6.28 0.46
N LEU A 107 0.40 6.75 0.77
CA LEU A 107 -0.80 6.41 0.01
C LEU A 107 -0.76 7.16 -1.32
N MET A 108 -1.08 6.49 -2.40
CA MET A 108 -1.12 7.09 -3.73
C MET A 108 -2.53 7.09 -4.25
N TRP A 109 -2.89 8.17 -4.93
CA TRP A 109 -4.23 8.33 -5.48
C TRP A 109 -4.17 8.79 -6.94
N TRP A 110 -4.94 8.12 -7.77
CA TRP A 110 -5.31 8.52 -9.14
C TRP A 110 -6.83 8.54 -9.22
N PRO A 111 -7.43 9.25 -10.16
CA PRO A 111 -8.86 9.07 -10.39
C PRO A 111 -9.19 7.59 -10.64
N GLY A 112 -10.01 7.02 -9.74
CA GLY A 112 -10.44 5.62 -9.84
C GLY A 112 -9.45 4.58 -9.36
N HIS A 113 -8.31 4.97 -8.77
CA HIS A 113 -7.31 4.01 -8.32
C HIS A 113 -6.54 4.52 -7.11
N THR A 114 -6.20 3.62 -6.19
CA THR A 114 -5.31 3.91 -5.06
C THR A 114 -4.29 2.80 -4.93
N GLY A 115 -3.16 3.13 -4.31
CA GLY A 115 -2.11 2.16 -4.04
C GLY A 115 -1.17 2.67 -2.95
N ILE A 116 -0.12 1.92 -2.71
CA ILE A 116 0.88 2.23 -1.69
C ILE A 116 2.24 2.31 -2.37
N TYR A 117 2.91 3.45 -2.24
CA TYR A 117 4.25 3.63 -2.79
C TYR A 117 5.23 2.71 -2.07
N THR A 118 6.02 1.95 -2.83
CA THR A 118 6.96 0.99 -2.27
C THR A 118 8.42 1.40 -2.45
N GLY A 119 8.67 2.52 -3.13
CA GLY A 119 10.02 2.98 -3.44
C GLY A 119 10.43 2.63 -4.86
N ASN A 120 11.51 3.22 -5.35
CA ASN A 120 12.08 2.93 -6.66
C ASN A 120 11.07 3.06 -7.81
N ASN A 121 10.17 4.04 -7.72
CA ASN A 121 9.13 4.28 -8.71
C ASN A 121 8.16 3.09 -8.86
N MET A 122 7.93 2.37 -7.79
CA MET A 122 7.02 1.21 -7.74
C MET A 122 5.89 1.46 -6.74
N HIS A 123 4.77 0.79 -6.95
CA HIS A 123 3.67 0.80 -5.98
C HIS A 123 2.97 -0.55 -5.98
N ILE A 124 2.33 -0.88 -4.85
CA ILE A 124 1.52 -2.09 -4.71
C ILE A 124 0.05 -1.68 -4.60
N ALA A 125 -0.81 -2.40 -5.30
CA ALA A 125 -2.25 -2.10 -5.35
C ALA A 125 -3.04 -3.34 -5.74
N ALA A 126 -4.33 -3.33 -5.40
CA ALA A 126 -5.29 -4.27 -5.98
C ALA A 126 -5.81 -3.64 -7.28
N TRP A 127 -5.47 -4.23 -8.41
CA TRP A 127 -5.60 -3.57 -9.72
C TRP A 127 -6.96 -3.78 -10.39
N ASN A 128 -7.28 -5.01 -10.67
CA ASN A 128 -8.50 -5.41 -11.36
C ASN A 128 -8.66 -6.94 -11.25
N PRO A 129 -9.80 -7.51 -11.68
CA PRO A 129 -10.04 -8.94 -11.52
C PRO A 129 -9.02 -9.86 -12.21
N SER A 130 -8.43 -9.41 -13.32
CA SER A 130 -7.43 -10.23 -14.01
C SER A 130 -6.05 -10.17 -13.41
N MET A 131 -5.71 -9.08 -12.71
CA MET A 131 -4.37 -8.86 -12.16
C MET A 131 -4.28 -9.17 -10.67
N GLY A 132 -5.32 -8.91 -9.92
CA GLY A 132 -5.27 -9.02 -8.46
C GLY A 132 -4.37 -7.98 -7.83
N THR A 133 -3.79 -8.33 -6.69
CA THR A 133 -2.88 -7.45 -5.94
C THR A 133 -1.45 -7.67 -6.43
N GLN A 134 -0.83 -6.61 -6.98
CA GLN A 134 0.51 -6.67 -7.56
C GLN A 134 1.28 -5.39 -7.31
N GLU A 135 2.58 -5.53 -7.21
CA GLU A 135 3.52 -4.40 -7.19
C GLU A 135 3.98 -4.10 -8.61
N ARG A 136 3.77 -2.87 -9.09
CA ARG A 136 4.10 -2.47 -10.47
C ARG A 136 4.65 -1.04 -10.48
N LYS A 137 5.20 -0.64 -11.63
CA LYS A 137 5.72 0.72 -11.78
C LYS A 137 4.63 1.77 -11.64
N VAL A 138 5.02 2.91 -11.09
CA VAL A 138 4.15 4.10 -11.04
C VAL A 138 3.97 4.64 -12.44
N TRP A 139 2.74 5.03 -12.78
CA TRP A 139 2.44 5.70 -14.05
C TRP A 139 1.74 7.03 -13.79
N GLY A 140 1.74 7.90 -14.78
CA GLY A 140 1.01 9.16 -14.70
C GLY A 140 1.54 10.07 -13.60
N SER A 141 0.64 10.87 -13.05
CA SER A 141 0.96 11.85 -12.01
C SER A 141 0.04 11.68 -10.79
N PRO A 142 0.23 10.63 -10.00
CA PRO A 142 -0.61 10.42 -8.82
C PRO A 142 -0.35 11.46 -7.75
N VAL A 143 -1.30 11.61 -6.86
CA VAL A 143 -1.14 12.40 -5.64
C VAL A 143 -0.57 11.48 -4.56
N TYR A 144 0.46 11.94 -3.86
CA TYR A 144 1.06 11.22 -2.73
C TYR A 144 0.53 11.79 -1.43
N LEU A 145 0.04 10.92 -0.56
CA LEU A 145 -0.60 11.30 0.70
C LEU A 145 0.13 10.60 1.84
N ARG A 146 0.72 11.38 2.74
CA ARG A 146 1.35 10.82 3.93
C ARG A 146 0.31 10.75 5.03
N ILE A 147 0.10 9.55 5.54
CA ILE A 147 -0.87 9.32 6.62
C ILE A 147 -0.24 9.80 7.91
N ILE A 148 -0.90 10.76 8.57
CA ILE A 148 -0.49 11.31 9.84
C ILE A 148 -1.37 10.75 10.96
N GLY A 149 -0.82 10.64 12.14
CA GLY A 149 -1.59 10.15 13.30
C GLY A 149 -0.92 9.07 14.09
#